data_32819c10ff939f7341d6012204cdcc8f
#
_entry.id   32819c10ff939f7341d6012204cdcc8f
#
_cell.length_a   1.000
_cell.length_b   1.000
_cell.length_c   1.000
_cell.angle_alpha   90.00
_cell.angle_beta   90.00
_cell.angle_gamma   90.00
#
_symmetry.space_group_name_H-M   'P 1'
#
loop_
_entity.id
_entity.type
_entity.pdbx_description
1 polymer ?
#
loop_
_entity_poly.entity_id
_entity_poly.type
_entity_poly.pdbx_seq_one_letter_code
_entity_poly.pdbx_strand_id
1 'polypeptide(L)'
;MKKAILLSAMALTLVYCKTKKKTETTAKAETKTETKTEAKSELAIAQKRWPGTTNDDLAQGKQINDTKCTTCHGAKKIETRSEENWKHAIDVMAPKARLSADEKDKLTRYILAYREAHTTTD
;
A
#
# COMPACT_ATOMS: atom_id res chain seq x y z
N MET A 1 22.78 17.24 -66.03
CA MET A 1 21.84 16.13 -66.26
C MET A 1 21.00 16.01 -65.03
N LYS A 2 19.96 16.69 -65.01
CA LYS A 2 18.51 16.40 -64.98
C LYS A 2 18.22 14.98 -64.43
N LYS A 3 17.57 14.92 -63.23
CA LYS A 3 16.39 14.09 -63.02
C LYS A 3 15.67 14.50 -61.73
N ALA A 4 14.54 15.06 -61.96
CA ALA A 4 13.44 15.24 -60.99
C ALA A 4 12.85 13.85 -60.63
N ILE A 5 12.30 13.69 -59.48
CA ILE A 5 11.22 12.70 -59.18
C ILE A 5 10.62 13.10 -57.85
N LEU A 6 9.45 13.65 -57.97
CA LEU A 6 8.14 13.18 -57.50
C LEU A 6 7.91 13.18 -55.98
N LEU A 7 7.08 14.11 -55.61
CA LEU A 7 6.25 14.22 -54.42
C LEU A 7 5.41 12.93 -54.21
N SER A 8 5.43 12.40 -53.05
CA SER A 8 4.32 11.59 -52.52
C SER A 8 3.88 12.18 -51.20
N ALA A 9 2.84 12.92 -51.26
CA ALA A 9 2.11 13.43 -50.10
C ALA A 9 1.31 12.26 -49.50
N MET A 10 1.71 11.78 -48.33
CA MET A 10 0.90 10.85 -47.55
C MET A 10 0.35 11.60 -46.34
N ALA A 11 -0.86 12.07 -46.51
CA ALA A 11 -1.64 12.69 -45.45
C ALA A 11 -1.96 11.64 -44.36
N LEU A 12 -1.27 11.71 -43.24
CA LEU A 12 -1.62 10.92 -42.06
C LEU A 12 -2.60 11.73 -41.22
N THR A 13 -3.88 11.42 -41.34
CA THR A 13 -4.94 11.97 -40.51
C THR A 13 -4.75 11.49 -39.06
N LEU A 14 -4.31 12.38 -38.19
CA LEU A 14 -4.32 12.22 -36.76
C LEU A 14 -5.77 12.25 -36.25
N VAL A 15 -6.31 11.08 -35.99
CA VAL A 15 -7.52 10.94 -35.20
C VAL A 15 -7.19 11.22 -33.76
N TYR A 16 -7.41 12.45 -33.35
CA TYR A 16 -7.33 12.90 -31.96
C TYR A 16 -8.56 12.39 -31.22
N CYS A 17 -8.47 11.21 -30.62
CA CYS A 17 -9.46 10.73 -29.67
C CYS A 17 -9.33 11.49 -28.36
N LYS A 18 -10.10 12.56 -28.26
CA LYS A 18 -10.36 13.29 -27.02
C LYS A 18 -11.33 12.49 -26.18
N THR A 19 -10.82 11.63 -25.30
CA THR A 19 -11.69 10.93 -24.33
C THR A 19 -12.01 11.86 -23.19
N LYS A 20 -13.22 12.38 -23.21
CA LYS A 20 -13.87 13.06 -22.11
C LYS A 20 -13.92 12.15 -20.88
N LYS A 21 -13.42 12.68 -19.77
CA LYS A 21 -13.77 12.28 -18.42
C LYS A 21 -15.30 12.23 -18.28
N LYS A 22 -15.84 11.06 -18.02
CA LYS A 22 -17.18 10.91 -17.48
C LYS A 22 -17.12 9.94 -16.32
N THR A 23 -17.39 10.50 -15.19
CA THR A 23 -17.81 9.94 -13.91
C THR A 23 -19.00 8.98 -14.07
N GLU A 24 -19.11 8.10 -13.11
CA GLU A 24 -20.20 7.17 -12.78
C GLU A 24 -20.00 5.75 -13.32
N THR A 25 -20.01 4.79 -12.50
CA THR A 25 -20.93 4.27 -11.53
C THR A 25 -20.75 2.76 -11.46
N THR A 26 -20.57 2.25 -10.27
CA THR A 26 -21.07 0.97 -9.77
C THR A 26 -20.68 -0.32 -10.50
N ALA A 27 -19.70 -0.98 -9.94
CA ALA A 27 -19.72 -2.44 -9.89
C ALA A 27 -19.55 -2.86 -8.43
N LYS A 28 -20.66 -3.18 -7.83
CA LYS A 28 -20.89 -3.90 -6.61
C LYS A 28 -20.06 -5.20 -6.61
N ALA A 29 -19.10 -5.26 -5.69
CA ALA A 29 -18.56 -6.55 -5.25
C ALA A 29 -18.72 -6.57 -3.74
N GLU A 30 -19.71 -7.30 -3.31
CA GLU A 30 -19.89 -7.76 -1.93
C GLU A 30 -18.69 -8.59 -1.54
N THR A 31 -17.93 -8.16 -0.56
CA THR A 31 -17.06 -9.07 0.18
C THR A 31 -16.79 -8.51 1.58
N LYS A 32 -17.37 -9.18 2.54
CA LYS A 32 -17.01 -9.30 3.95
C LYS A 32 -17.09 -8.07 4.84
N THR A 33 -18.21 -8.01 5.51
CA THR A 33 -18.55 -7.13 6.66
C THR A 33 -17.65 -7.33 7.90
N GLU A 34 -16.77 -8.30 7.92
CA GLU A 34 -15.91 -8.60 9.09
C GLU A 34 -14.69 -7.67 9.21
N THR A 35 -14.19 -7.14 8.10
CA THR A 35 -12.97 -6.31 8.08
C THR A 35 -13.19 -4.88 8.61
N LYS A 36 -14.43 -4.42 8.71
CA LYS A 36 -14.72 -3.00 9.00
C LYS A 36 -14.61 -2.64 10.48
N THR A 37 -14.85 -3.59 11.37
CA THR A 37 -14.79 -3.34 12.83
C THR A 37 -13.35 -3.39 13.34
N GLU A 38 -12.56 -4.34 12.87
CA GLU A 38 -11.14 -4.46 13.23
C GLU A 38 -10.32 -3.30 12.68
N ALA A 39 -10.49 -2.94 11.41
CA ALA A 39 -9.80 -1.80 10.82
C ALA A 39 -10.11 -0.47 11.51
N LYS A 40 -11.31 -0.31 12.07
CA LYS A 40 -11.67 0.89 12.84
C LYS A 40 -10.98 0.91 14.20
N SER A 41 -10.79 -0.23 14.81
CA SER A 41 -10.04 -0.37 16.07
C SER A 41 -8.56 -0.07 15.86
N GLU A 42 -7.93 -0.65 14.84
CA GLU A 42 -6.52 -0.42 14.49
C GLU A 42 -6.26 1.05 14.14
N LEU A 43 -7.14 1.67 13.35
CA LEU A 43 -7.01 3.08 13.00
C LEU A 43 -7.09 3.99 14.24
N ALA A 44 -8.03 3.74 15.15
CA ALA A 44 -8.17 4.53 16.36
C ALA A 44 -6.90 4.43 17.24
N ILE A 45 -6.32 3.24 17.36
CA ILE A 45 -5.06 2.99 18.07
C ILE A 45 -3.91 3.73 17.37
N ALA A 46 -3.81 3.59 16.06
CA ALA A 46 -2.76 4.25 15.28
C ALA A 46 -2.84 5.78 15.39
N GLN A 47 -4.03 6.36 15.29
CA GLN A 47 -4.22 7.81 15.40
C GLN A 47 -3.93 8.35 16.79
N LYS A 48 -4.18 7.58 17.84
CA LYS A 48 -3.81 7.94 19.21
C LYS A 48 -2.28 8.06 19.38
N ARG A 49 -1.52 7.20 18.72
CA ARG A 49 -0.05 7.16 18.78
C ARG A 49 0.61 8.08 17.75
N TRP A 50 0.04 8.16 16.56
CA TRP A 50 0.52 8.96 15.43
C TRP A 50 -0.66 9.73 14.83
N PRO A 51 -0.94 10.95 15.31
CA PRO A 51 -2.00 11.79 14.76
C PRO A 51 -1.82 11.99 13.25
N GLY A 52 -2.93 11.89 12.52
CA GLY A 52 -2.92 12.01 11.06
C GLY A 52 -2.76 10.68 10.30
N THR A 53 -2.55 9.55 10.98
CA THR A 53 -2.56 8.24 10.33
C THR A 53 -3.91 7.99 9.66
N THR A 54 -3.86 7.49 8.43
CA THR A 54 -5.04 7.16 7.62
C THR A 54 -5.21 5.64 7.46
N ASN A 55 -6.39 5.21 7.02
CA ASN A 55 -6.61 3.81 6.64
C ASN A 55 -5.68 3.38 5.50
N ASP A 56 -5.35 4.30 4.59
CA ASP A 56 -4.45 4.02 3.48
C ASP A 56 -3.01 3.75 3.96
N ASP A 57 -2.53 4.50 4.96
CA ASP A 57 -1.23 4.25 5.58
C ASP A 57 -1.16 2.85 6.21
N LEU A 58 -2.22 2.44 6.92
CA LEU A 58 -2.29 1.10 7.52
C LEU A 58 -2.38 0.01 6.45
N ALA A 59 -3.16 0.22 5.39
CA ALA A 59 -3.26 -0.70 4.27
C ALA A 59 -1.92 -0.88 3.55
N GLN A 60 -1.18 0.22 3.33
CA GLN A 60 0.16 0.18 2.76
C GLN A 60 1.14 -0.53 3.70
N GLY A 61 1.09 -0.25 5.00
CA GLY A 61 1.89 -0.94 6.01
C GLY A 61 1.64 -2.45 6.01
N LYS A 62 0.37 -2.86 5.94
CA LYS A 62 -0.02 -4.26 5.78
C LYS A 62 0.53 -4.88 4.50
N GLN A 63 0.40 -4.20 3.38
CA GLN A 63 0.92 -4.67 2.09
C GLN A 63 2.44 -4.87 2.15
N ILE A 64 3.18 -3.95 2.76
CA ILE A 64 4.64 -4.08 2.94
C ILE A 64 4.96 -5.31 3.79
N ASN A 65 4.23 -5.53 4.88
CA ASN A 65 4.38 -6.73 5.70
C ASN A 65 4.17 -8.01 4.87
N ASP A 66 3.09 -8.06 4.11
CA ASP A 66 2.66 -9.26 3.39
C ASP A 66 3.52 -9.55 2.14
N THR A 67 4.19 -8.55 1.59
CA THR A 67 4.98 -8.69 0.36
C THR A 67 6.48 -8.61 0.59
N LYS A 68 6.98 -7.51 1.17
CA LYS A 68 8.42 -7.27 1.31
C LYS A 68 9.04 -8.04 2.48
N CYS A 69 8.32 -8.14 3.61
CA CYS A 69 8.84 -8.85 4.77
C CYS A 69 8.81 -10.37 4.61
N THR A 70 7.91 -10.91 3.79
CA THR A 70 7.76 -12.35 3.58
C THR A 70 8.65 -12.92 2.47
N THR A 71 9.36 -12.07 1.74
CA THR A 71 10.21 -12.50 0.62
C THR A 71 11.31 -13.48 1.03
N CYS A 72 11.91 -13.29 2.20
CA CYS A 72 13.04 -14.10 2.66
C CYS A 72 12.66 -15.16 3.70
N HIS A 73 11.53 -15.02 4.35
CA HIS A 73 11.04 -15.96 5.37
C HIS A 73 9.51 -15.84 5.50
N GLY A 74 8.86 -16.86 6.02
CA GLY A 74 7.41 -16.85 6.21
C GLY A 74 6.93 -15.71 7.14
N ALA A 75 5.67 -15.33 6.98
CA ALA A 75 5.01 -14.34 7.81
C ALA A 75 5.13 -14.72 9.30
N LYS A 76 5.41 -13.74 10.13
CA LYS A 76 5.42 -13.88 11.59
C LYS A 76 4.08 -13.39 12.14
N LYS A 77 3.54 -14.14 13.10
CA LYS A 77 2.34 -13.73 13.82
C LYS A 77 2.66 -12.47 14.62
N ILE A 78 1.90 -11.40 14.36
CA ILE A 78 2.19 -10.08 14.94
C ILE A 78 1.97 -10.09 16.45
N GLU A 79 0.95 -10.79 16.90
CA GLU A 79 0.52 -10.86 18.30
C GLU A 79 1.54 -11.57 19.21
N THR A 80 2.37 -12.43 18.65
CA THR A 80 3.27 -13.29 19.44
C THR A 80 4.55 -12.60 19.90
N ARG A 81 4.81 -11.37 19.48
CA ARG A 81 6.01 -10.62 19.83
C ARG A 81 5.68 -9.37 20.63
N SER A 82 6.58 -8.99 21.54
CA SER A 82 6.47 -7.70 22.23
C SER A 82 6.67 -6.52 21.28
N GLU A 83 6.25 -5.35 21.69
CA GLU A 83 6.43 -4.11 20.91
C GLU A 83 7.90 -3.82 20.65
N GLU A 84 8.75 -3.98 21.67
CA GLU A 84 10.20 -3.76 21.57
C GLU A 84 10.83 -4.70 20.56
N ASN A 85 10.44 -5.97 20.59
CA ASN A 85 10.92 -6.97 19.64
C ASN A 85 10.49 -6.66 18.21
N TRP A 86 9.30 -6.09 18.02
CA TRP A 86 8.87 -5.66 16.69
C TRP A 86 9.62 -4.44 16.22
N LYS A 87 9.80 -3.43 17.06
CA LYS A 87 10.60 -2.23 16.73
C LYS A 87 12.02 -2.63 16.32
N HIS A 88 12.67 -3.46 17.12
CA HIS A 88 14.01 -3.96 16.79
C HIS A 88 14.03 -4.75 15.47
N ALA A 89 13.06 -5.65 15.27
CA ALA A 89 12.98 -6.44 14.04
C ALA A 89 12.79 -5.55 12.80
N ILE A 90 11.92 -4.54 12.87
CA ILE A 90 11.70 -3.59 11.79
C ILE A 90 13.00 -2.80 11.51
N ASP A 91 13.69 -2.30 12.53
CA ASP A 91 14.93 -1.55 12.38
C ASP A 91 16.02 -2.37 11.68
N VAL A 92 16.16 -3.63 12.03
CA VAL A 92 17.17 -4.53 11.43
C VAL A 92 16.78 -4.99 10.03
N MET A 93 15.47 -5.21 9.78
CA MET A 93 15.00 -5.81 8.51
C MET A 93 14.66 -4.76 7.44
N ALA A 94 14.26 -3.54 7.80
CA ALA A 94 13.92 -2.51 6.84
C ALA A 94 15.03 -2.25 5.80
N PRO A 95 16.32 -2.11 6.17
CA PRO A 95 17.39 -1.97 5.18
C PRO A 95 17.53 -3.20 4.28
N LYS A 96 17.38 -4.40 4.84
CA LYS A 96 17.47 -5.66 4.08
C LYS A 96 16.33 -5.82 3.08
N ALA A 97 15.13 -5.39 3.44
CA ALA A 97 13.96 -5.36 2.58
C ALA A 97 13.92 -4.10 1.66
N ARG A 98 14.94 -3.25 1.73
CA ARG A 98 15.07 -2.01 0.96
C ARG A 98 13.85 -1.09 1.12
N LEU A 99 13.36 -0.97 2.34
CA LEU A 99 12.27 -0.06 2.65
C LEU A 99 12.76 1.37 2.67
N SER A 100 11.99 2.29 2.08
CA SER A 100 12.17 3.71 2.29
C SER A 100 11.80 4.10 3.73
N ALA A 101 12.14 5.30 4.14
CA ALA A 101 11.76 5.81 5.47
C ALA A 101 10.24 5.86 5.65
N ASP A 102 9.51 6.27 4.61
CA ASP A 102 8.04 6.31 4.60
C ASP A 102 7.43 4.91 4.71
N GLU A 103 7.93 3.95 3.93
CA GLU A 103 7.48 2.56 4.00
C GLU A 103 7.75 1.92 5.37
N LYS A 104 8.90 2.20 5.97
CA LYS A 104 9.23 1.75 7.32
C LYS A 104 8.29 2.35 8.36
N ASP A 105 7.95 3.63 8.24
CA ASP A 105 7.02 4.30 9.13
C ASP A 105 5.61 3.70 9.04
N LYS A 106 5.08 3.54 7.83
CA LYS A 106 3.78 2.89 7.60
C LYS A 106 3.73 1.46 8.10
N LEU A 107 4.78 0.67 7.85
CA LEU A 107 4.91 -0.69 8.38
C LEU A 107 4.89 -0.69 9.91
N THR A 108 5.61 0.24 10.55
CA THR A 108 5.66 0.36 12.00
C THR A 108 4.29 0.68 12.59
N ARG A 109 3.58 1.66 12.02
CA ARG A 109 2.22 2.03 12.44
C ARG A 109 1.27 0.86 12.34
N TYR A 110 1.28 0.15 11.21
CA TYR A 110 0.44 -1.02 11.01
C TYR A 110 0.74 -2.12 12.04
N ILE A 111 1.99 -2.55 12.14
CA ILE A 111 2.38 -3.67 13.02
C ILE A 111 2.03 -3.37 14.49
N LEU A 112 2.30 -2.16 14.96
CA LEU A 112 2.09 -1.83 16.36
C LEU A 112 0.60 -1.58 16.68
N ALA A 113 -0.15 -0.98 15.76
CA ALA A 113 -1.60 -0.82 15.93
C ALA A 113 -2.33 -2.17 15.85
N TYR A 114 -1.98 -3.01 14.89
CA TYR A 114 -2.51 -4.36 14.78
C TYR A 114 -2.24 -5.17 16.05
N ARG A 115 -0.99 -5.18 16.50
CA ARG A 115 -0.60 -5.88 17.72
C ARG A 115 -1.43 -5.43 18.93
N GLU A 116 -1.55 -4.13 19.15
CA GLU A 116 -2.30 -3.58 20.27
C GLU A 116 -3.79 -3.92 20.18
N ALA A 117 -4.38 -3.94 18.98
CA ALA A 117 -5.77 -4.30 18.76
C ALA A 117 -6.06 -5.78 19.02
N HIS A 118 -5.08 -6.67 18.80
CA HIS A 118 -5.26 -8.13 18.81
C HIS A 118 -4.54 -8.83 19.95
N THR A 119 -3.75 -8.13 20.75
CA THR A 119 -3.25 -8.66 22.02
C THR A 119 -4.30 -8.41 23.11
N THR A 120 -5.01 -9.44 23.50
CA THR A 120 -5.85 -9.41 24.70
C THR A 120 -4.93 -9.11 25.88
N THR A 121 -5.16 -7.99 26.54
CA THR A 121 -4.55 -7.71 27.85
C THR A 121 -5.33 -8.58 28.84
N ASP A 122 -4.76 -9.74 29.18
CA ASP A 122 -5.19 -10.49 30.38
C ASP A 122 -4.76 -9.71 31.63
#